data_c7951e4b0a64749feff65665658e599a
#
_entry.id   c7951e4b0a64749feff65665658e599a
#
_cell.length_a   1.000
_cell.length_b   1.000
_cell.length_c   1.000
_cell.angle_alpha   90.00
_cell.angle_beta   90.00
_cell.angle_gamma   90.00
#
_symmetry.space_group_name_H-M   'P 1'
#
loop_
_entity.id
_entity.type
_entity.pdbx_description
1 polymer ?
#
loop_
_entity_poly.entity_id
_entity_poly.type
_entity_poly.pdbx_seq_one_letter_code
_entity_poly.pdbx_strand_id
1 'polypeptide(L)'
;DWSSDVCSSDLAAMYLAAAGVGTIGIVDADEVDLSNLQRQIIHSTADIGKAKVKSAKETMNAMNPDVEVKTYRMFVDASNIRELIREYDFIIDGTDNFPAKFLINDACVLEKKPFSHAGIIRFKGQLMTYVPGEGPCYRCVFKNPPPKDAVPTCKQAGVIGAMGGVIGSLQAMEAIKYLIGVGDLLTGYLLTFDA
;
A
#
# COMPACT_ATOMS: atom_id res chain seq x y z
N ASP A 1 6.57 15.83 8.57
CA ASP A 1 5.52 14.96 9.12
C ASP A 1 5.26 13.84 8.10
N TRP A 2 5.84 12.67 8.37
CA TRP A 2 5.73 11.48 7.53
C TRP A 2 4.69 10.55 8.17
N SER A 3 3.43 10.97 8.25
CA SER A 3 2.36 10.07 8.64
C SER A 3 1.91 9.29 7.42
N SER A 4 2.08 7.98 7.42
CA SER A 4 1.51 7.11 6.40
C SER A 4 0.09 6.72 6.80
N ASP A 5 -0.88 7.56 6.52
CA ASP A 5 -2.29 7.18 6.62
C ASP A 5 -2.66 6.27 5.43
N VAL A 6 -2.29 5.02 5.56
CA VAL A 6 -2.47 4.00 4.52
C VAL A 6 -3.95 3.64 4.38
N CYS A 7 -4.57 3.88 3.23
CA CYS A 7 -6.00 3.59 3.02
C CYS A 7 -6.27 2.32 2.20
N SER A 8 -5.42 1.98 1.23
CA SER A 8 -5.65 0.85 0.32
C SER A 8 -4.91 -0.41 0.72
N SER A 9 -3.73 -0.28 1.35
CA SER A 9 -2.92 -1.43 1.74
C SER A 9 -3.54 -2.29 2.84
N ASP A 10 -4.39 -1.72 3.70
CA ASP A 10 -5.09 -2.47 4.74
C ASP A 10 -5.97 -3.57 4.14
N LEU A 11 -6.76 -3.22 3.13
CA LEU A 11 -7.60 -4.18 2.43
C LEU A 11 -6.79 -5.12 1.55
N ALA A 12 -5.72 -4.61 0.93
CA ALA A 12 -4.79 -5.48 0.22
C ALA A 12 -4.18 -6.52 1.17
N ALA A 13 -3.73 -6.11 2.37
CA ALA A 13 -3.18 -7.01 3.37
C ALA A 13 -4.17 -8.09 3.82
N MET A 14 -5.43 -7.72 4.05
CA MET A 14 -6.50 -8.67 4.41
C MET A 14 -6.72 -9.72 3.32
N TYR A 15 -6.84 -9.30 2.05
CA TYR A 15 -7.03 -10.25 0.94
C TYR A 15 -5.80 -11.12 0.68
N LEU A 16 -4.59 -10.60 0.86
CA LEU A 16 -3.36 -11.40 0.76
C LEU A 16 -3.27 -12.45 1.88
N ALA A 17 -3.64 -12.08 3.11
CA ALA A 17 -3.72 -13.03 4.21
C ALA A 17 -4.77 -14.10 3.96
N ALA A 18 -5.98 -13.73 3.53
CA ALA A 18 -7.04 -14.66 3.18
C ALA A 18 -6.65 -15.60 2.04
N ALA A 19 -5.89 -15.10 1.06
CA ALA A 19 -5.38 -15.89 -0.07
C ALA A 19 -4.23 -16.84 0.30
N GLY A 20 -3.67 -16.74 1.52
CA GLY A 20 -2.59 -17.62 1.98
C GLY A 20 -1.20 -17.25 1.44
N VAL A 21 -0.94 -15.97 1.21
CA VAL A 21 0.42 -15.51 0.88
C VAL A 21 1.34 -15.81 2.06
N GLY A 22 2.44 -16.55 1.82
CA GLY A 22 3.25 -17.17 2.86
C GLY A 22 3.82 -16.20 3.91
N THR A 23 4.40 -15.09 3.47
CA THR A 23 4.95 -14.06 4.37
C THR A 23 4.49 -12.67 3.94
N ILE A 24 3.92 -11.90 4.85
CA ILE A 24 3.47 -10.52 4.62
C ILE A 24 4.19 -9.58 5.57
N GLY A 25 4.92 -8.60 5.02
CA GLY A 25 5.56 -7.52 5.79
C GLY A 25 4.65 -6.29 5.89
N ILE A 26 4.39 -5.80 7.09
CA ILE A 26 3.63 -4.57 7.32
C ILE A 26 4.52 -3.53 7.98
N VAL A 27 4.59 -2.36 7.35
CA VAL A 27 5.39 -1.23 7.82
C VAL A 27 4.48 -0.05 8.10
N ASP A 28 4.42 0.40 9.33
CA ASP A 28 3.72 1.61 9.75
C ASP A 28 4.26 2.04 11.12
N ALA A 29 4.50 3.33 11.31
CA ALA A 29 4.98 3.88 12.58
C ALA A 29 3.84 4.28 13.52
N ASP A 30 2.62 4.46 12.98
CA ASP A 30 1.50 5.09 13.67
C ASP A 30 0.73 4.15 14.61
N GLU A 31 -0.11 4.78 15.41
CA GLU A 31 -1.12 4.10 16.22
C GLU A 31 -2.51 4.25 15.58
N VAL A 32 -3.40 3.34 15.92
CA VAL A 32 -4.79 3.36 15.45
C VAL A 32 -5.50 4.56 16.08
N ASP A 33 -6.06 5.41 15.23
CA ASP A 33 -6.86 6.58 15.62
C ASP A 33 -8.32 6.41 15.18
N LEU A 34 -9.24 6.97 15.94
CA LEU A 34 -10.68 6.91 15.65
C LEU A 34 -11.00 7.41 14.24
N SER A 35 -10.31 8.45 13.76
CA SER A 35 -10.50 9.01 12.43
C SER A 35 -10.09 8.06 11.30
N ASN A 36 -9.31 7.04 11.58
CA ASN A 36 -8.86 6.04 10.60
C ASN A 36 -9.92 4.96 10.33
N LEU A 37 -10.74 4.60 11.34
CA LEU A 37 -11.62 3.43 11.30
C LEU A 37 -12.66 3.45 10.18
N GLN A 38 -13.04 4.64 9.69
CA GLN A 38 -13.99 4.77 8.59
C GLN A 38 -13.46 4.23 7.24
N ARG A 39 -12.12 3.99 7.12
CA ARG A 39 -11.49 3.48 5.90
C ARG A 39 -10.46 2.37 6.14
N GLN A 40 -9.87 2.30 7.31
CA GLN A 40 -8.86 1.28 7.70
C GLN A 40 -9.55 0.14 8.47
N ILE A 41 -10.35 -0.66 7.74
CA ILE A 41 -11.22 -1.70 8.32
C ILE A 41 -10.47 -2.92 8.86
N ILE A 42 -9.16 -3.00 8.69
CA ILE A 42 -8.31 -4.00 9.35
C ILE A 42 -8.24 -3.76 10.86
N HIS A 43 -8.55 -2.54 11.32
CA HIS A 43 -8.59 -2.14 12.72
C HIS A 43 -10.02 -2.03 13.23
N SER A 44 -10.19 -2.20 14.53
CA SER A 44 -11.46 -2.04 15.23
C SER A 44 -11.41 -0.93 16.28
N THR A 45 -12.56 -0.55 16.82
CA THR A 45 -12.64 0.44 17.93
C THR A 45 -11.83 -0.01 19.16
N ALA A 46 -11.73 -1.32 19.39
CA ALA A 46 -10.93 -1.88 20.49
C ALA A 46 -9.41 -1.71 20.29
N ASP A 47 -8.98 -1.34 19.10
CA ASP A 47 -7.56 -1.19 18.76
C ASP A 47 -7.08 0.26 18.88
N ILE A 48 -7.95 1.23 19.17
CA ILE A 48 -7.57 2.64 19.33
C ILE A 48 -6.39 2.77 20.33
N GLY A 49 -5.33 3.45 19.88
CA GLY A 49 -4.08 3.62 20.63
C GLY A 49 -3.09 2.45 20.53
N LYS A 50 -3.47 1.34 19.87
CA LYS A 50 -2.55 0.24 19.58
C LYS A 50 -1.72 0.58 18.33
N ALA A 51 -0.46 0.13 18.29
CA ALA A 51 0.35 0.26 17.08
C ALA A 51 -0.37 -0.39 15.88
N LYS A 52 -0.51 0.31 14.75
CA LYS A 52 -1.22 -0.18 13.55
C LYS A 52 -0.69 -1.52 13.08
N VAL A 53 0.63 -1.69 13.01
CA VAL A 53 1.25 -2.96 12.60
C VAL A 53 0.89 -4.13 13.51
N LYS A 54 0.71 -3.88 14.82
CA LYS A 54 0.31 -4.93 15.78
C LYS A 54 -1.17 -5.30 15.60
N SER A 55 -2.05 -4.31 15.52
CA SER A 55 -3.48 -4.53 15.27
C SER A 55 -3.70 -5.26 13.94
N ALA A 56 -3.04 -4.83 12.86
CA ALA A 56 -3.11 -5.50 11.57
C ALA A 56 -2.66 -6.97 11.64
N LYS A 57 -1.53 -7.25 12.30
CA LYS A 57 -1.06 -8.63 12.50
C LYS A 57 -2.09 -9.49 13.22
N GLU A 58 -2.69 -8.99 14.30
CA GLU A 58 -3.70 -9.73 15.06
C GLU A 58 -4.91 -10.07 14.18
N THR A 59 -5.41 -9.11 13.39
CA THR A 59 -6.52 -9.30 12.47
C THR A 59 -6.17 -10.34 11.38
N MET A 60 -5.01 -10.20 10.74
CA MET A 60 -4.57 -11.11 9.67
C MET A 60 -4.37 -12.54 10.19
N ASN A 61 -3.74 -12.72 11.35
CA ASN A 61 -3.56 -14.04 11.95
C ASN A 61 -4.88 -14.68 12.41
N ALA A 62 -5.86 -13.85 12.79
CA ALA A 62 -7.22 -14.35 13.07
C ALA A 62 -7.95 -14.82 11.81
N MET A 63 -7.64 -14.21 10.65
CA MET A 63 -8.18 -14.64 9.35
C MET A 63 -7.50 -15.91 8.83
N ASN A 64 -6.18 -15.95 8.90
CA ASN A 64 -5.38 -17.07 8.42
C ASN A 64 -4.12 -17.25 9.28
N PRO A 65 -4.12 -18.25 10.20
CA PRO A 65 -2.99 -18.47 11.11
C PRO A 65 -1.74 -19.04 10.41
N ASP A 66 -1.87 -19.55 9.17
CA ASP A 66 -0.75 -20.13 8.42
C ASP A 66 0.11 -19.06 7.73
N VAL A 67 -0.34 -17.80 7.70
CA VAL A 67 0.41 -16.68 7.13
C VAL A 67 1.36 -16.09 8.17
N GLU A 68 2.64 -16.01 7.83
CA GLU A 68 3.63 -15.31 8.64
C GLU A 68 3.50 -13.79 8.44
N VAL A 69 3.13 -13.05 9.50
CA VAL A 69 3.06 -11.59 9.48
C VAL A 69 4.24 -10.99 10.21
N LYS A 70 5.16 -10.37 9.46
CA LYS A 70 6.29 -9.59 10.00
C LYS A 70 5.87 -8.12 10.15
N THR A 71 6.16 -7.53 11.29
CA THR A 71 5.76 -6.16 11.62
C THR A 71 6.97 -5.26 11.83
N TYR A 72 6.95 -4.09 11.19
CA TYR A 72 8.00 -3.08 11.27
C TYR A 72 7.39 -1.76 11.74
N ARG A 73 7.48 -1.46 13.03
CA ARG A 73 7.00 -0.18 13.59
C ARG A 73 8.04 0.90 13.38
N MET A 74 8.12 1.42 12.16
CA MET A 74 9.09 2.44 11.77
C MET A 74 8.61 3.28 10.60
N PHE A 75 9.19 4.45 10.43
CA PHE A 75 9.08 5.21 9.19
C PHE A 75 10.05 4.68 8.14
N VAL A 76 9.60 4.63 6.89
CA VAL A 76 10.45 4.28 5.74
C VAL A 76 11.18 5.52 5.26
N ASP A 77 12.50 5.43 5.11
CA ASP A 77 13.34 6.48 4.56
C ASP A 77 14.44 5.90 3.65
N ALA A 78 15.28 6.77 3.09
CA ALA A 78 16.33 6.36 2.16
C ALA A 78 17.39 5.44 2.79
N SER A 79 17.52 5.42 4.13
CA SER A 79 18.52 4.60 4.82
C SER A 79 18.06 3.17 5.04
N ASN A 80 16.75 2.90 5.13
CA ASN A 80 16.20 1.61 5.51
C ASN A 80 15.39 0.91 4.42
N ILE A 81 14.76 1.65 3.50
CA ILE A 81 13.80 1.09 2.56
C ILE A 81 14.39 0.01 1.65
N ARG A 82 15.61 0.17 1.16
CA ARG A 82 16.22 -0.77 0.21
C ARG A 82 16.49 -2.13 0.83
N GLU A 83 16.97 -2.16 2.07
CA GLU A 83 17.20 -3.40 2.81
C GLU A 83 15.86 -4.12 3.06
N LEU A 84 14.85 -3.36 3.50
CA LEU A 84 13.52 -3.90 3.79
C LEU A 84 12.88 -4.56 2.55
N ILE A 85 12.83 -3.87 1.40
CA ILE A 85 12.13 -4.40 0.22
C ILE A 85 12.85 -5.58 -0.44
N ARG A 86 14.14 -5.78 -0.21
CA ARG A 86 14.88 -6.94 -0.73
C ARG A 86 14.33 -8.27 -0.22
N GLU A 87 13.74 -8.28 0.97
CA GLU A 87 13.18 -9.47 1.60
C GLU A 87 11.88 -9.96 0.95
N TYR A 88 11.24 -9.13 0.09
CA TYR A 88 9.91 -9.40 -0.45
C TYR A 88 9.93 -9.54 -1.98
N ASP A 89 9.02 -10.37 -2.50
CA ASP A 89 8.89 -10.62 -3.94
C ASP A 89 8.03 -9.58 -4.64
N PHE A 90 7.09 -8.95 -3.93
CA PHE A 90 6.19 -7.92 -4.45
C PHE A 90 5.93 -6.85 -3.40
N ILE A 91 5.91 -5.58 -3.79
CA ILE A 91 5.70 -4.45 -2.89
C ILE A 91 4.35 -3.80 -3.17
N ILE A 92 3.60 -3.47 -2.12
CA ILE A 92 2.36 -2.71 -2.21
C ILE A 92 2.58 -1.32 -1.62
N ASP A 93 2.43 -0.30 -2.45
CA ASP A 93 2.43 1.10 -2.02
C ASP A 93 1.00 1.57 -1.80
N GLY A 94 0.64 1.74 -0.54
CA GLY A 94 -0.63 2.34 -0.12
C GLY A 94 -0.44 3.69 0.58
N THR A 95 0.73 4.31 0.50
CA THR A 95 1.02 5.59 1.17
C THR A 95 0.15 6.73 0.60
N ASP A 96 -0.11 7.73 1.43
CA ASP A 96 -0.96 8.89 1.07
C ASP A 96 -0.18 10.16 0.75
N ASN A 97 1.16 10.09 0.73
CA ASN A 97 2.01 11.23 0.49
C ASN A 97 3.00 11.00 -0.66
N PHE A 98 3.22 12.04 -1.46
CA PHE A 98 4.09 11.97 -2.62
C PHE A 98 5.55 11.62 -2.31
N PRO A 99 6.20 12.18 -1.28
CA PRO A 99 7.57 11.81 -0.94
C PRO A 99 7.75 10.31 -0.74
N ALA A 100 6.85 9.66 0.02
CA ALA A 100 6.91 8.20 0.23
C ALA A 100 6.70 7.42 -1.07
N LYS A 101 5.74 7.85 -1.92
CA LYS A 101 5.49 7.21 -3.22
C LYS A 101 6.72 7.23 -4.13
N PHE A 102 7.37 8.37 -4.23
CA PHE A 102 8.60 8.50 -5.02
C PHE A 102 9.76 7.69 -4.43
N LEU A 103 9.88 7.66 -3.10
CA LEU A 103 10.90 6.88 -2.40
C LEU A 103 10.71 5.38 -2.65
N ILE A 104 9.48 4.86 -2.52
CA ILE A 104 9.15 3.45 -2.78
C ILE A 104 9.44 3.10 -4.24
N ASN A 105 8.99 3.94 -5.19
CA ASN A 105 9.30 3.74 -6.60
C ASN A 105 10.81 3.62 -6.85
N ASP A 106 11.59 4.59 -6.34
CA ASP A 106 13.02 4.63 -6.58
C ASP A 106 13.73 3.40 -5.99
N ALA A 107 13.36 3.01 -4.79
CA ALA A 107 13.90 1.84 -4.14
C ALA A 107 13.52 0.55 -4.90
N CYS A 108 12.27 0.40 -5.35
CA CYS A 108 11.83 -0.76 -6.12
C CYS A 108 12.55 -0.85 -7.48
N VAL A 109 12.74 0.28 -8.16
CA VAL A 109 13.49 0.32 -9.44
C VAL A 109 14.96 -0.07 -9.23
N LEU A 110 15.62 0.48 -8.19
CA LEU A 110 17.01 0.18 -7.87
C LEU A 110 17.23 -1.28 -7.47
N GLU A 111 16.31 -1.84 -6.68
CA GLU A 111 16.39 -3.24 -6.21
C GLU A 111 15.72 -4.23 -7.17
N LYS A 112 15.23 -3.75 -8.33
CA LYS A 112 14.54 -4.58 -9.34
C LYS A 112 13.38 -5.37 -8.74
N LYS A 113 12.57 -4.72 -7.90
CA LYS A 113 11.38 -5.31 -7.28
C LYS A 113 10.12 -4.81 -7.97
N PRO A 114 9.18 -5.69 -8.28
CA PRO A 114 7.86 -5.29 -8.76
C PRO A 114 7.08 -4.62 -7.64
N PHE A 115 6.22 -3.67 -8.00
CA PHE A 115 5.33 -3.05 -7.02
C PHE A 115 4.03 -2.58 -7.65
N SER A 116 2.98 -2.54 -6.86
CA SER A 116 1.71 -1.91 -7.18
C SER A 116 1.59 -0.58 -6.43
N HIS A 117 1.43 0.50 -7.18
CA HIS A 117 1.17 1.83 -6.67
C HIS A 117 -0.33 2.12 -6.69
N ALA A 118 -0.85 2.71 -5.62
CA ALA A 118 -2.21 3.22 -5.57
C ALA A 118 -2.27 4.66 -5.05
N GLY A 119 -3.27 5.40 -5.51
CA GLY A 119 -3.62 6.73 -5.02
C GLY A 119 -5.12 6.86 -4.93
N ILE A 120 -5.63 7.45 -3.84
CA ILE A 120 -7.06 7.65 -3.63
C ILE A 120 -7.29 9.07 -3.14
N ILE A 121 -8.27 9.76 -3.70
CA ILE A 121 -8.72 11.06 -3.25
C ILE A 121 -10.22 11.20 -3.49
N ARG A 122 -11.00 11.55 -2.46
CA ARG A 122 -12.45 11.67 -2.54
C ARG A 122 -13.11 10.41 -3.10
N PHE A 123 -13.67 10.49 -4.33
CA PHE A 123 -14.34 9.42 -5.07
C PHE A 123 -13.46 8.84 -6.19
N LYS A 124 -12.20 9.28 -6.29
CA LYS A 124 -11.30 8.86 -7.36
C LYS A 124 -10.19 7.98 -6.84
N GLY A 125 -9.88 6.95 -7.59
CA GLY A 125 -8.75 6.08 -7.35
C GLY A 125 -7.91 5.88 -8.60
N GLN A 126 -6.64 5.63 -8.41
CA GLN A 126 -5.74 5.21 -9.47
C GLN A 126 -4.85 4.07 -9.01
N LEU A 127 -4.44 3.25 -9.96
CA LEU A 127 -3.57 2.10 -9.71
C LEU A 127 -2.69 1.85 -10.92
N MET A 128 -1.43 1.50 -10.68
CA MET A 128 -0.52 0.98 -11.70
C MET A 128 0.38 -0.09 -11.09
N THR A 129 0.82 -1.02 -11.93
CA THR A 129 1.78 -2.05 -11.55
C THR A 129 3.06 -1.87 -12.35
N TYR A 130 4.20 -1.91 -11.66
CA TYR A 130 5.53 -1.92 -12.25
C TYR A 130 6.17 -3.29 -12.09
N VAL A 131 6.69 -3.81 -13.19
CA VAL A 131 7.55 -5.00 -13.20
C VAL A 131 8.87 -4.61 -13.88
N PRO A 132 10.02 -4.95 -13.29
CA PRO A 132 11.32 -4.60 -13.84
C PRO A 132 11.50 -5.08 -15.29
N GLY A 133 11.74 -4.15 -16.20
CA GLY A 133 11.91 -4.43 -17.63
C GLY A 133 10.64 -4.53 -18.47
N GLU A 134 9.44 -4.40 -17.85
CA GLU A 134 8.16 -4.59 -18.55
C GLU A 134 7.29 -3.33 -18.61
N GLY A 135 7.84 -2.16 -18.55
CA GLY A 135 7.02 -0.95 -18.69
C GLY A 135 7.50 0.23 -17.85
N PRO A 136 6.72 1.31 -17.83
CA PRO A 136 7.09 2.52 -17.12
C PRO A 136 6.97 2.35 -15.60
N CYS A 137 7.90 2.93 -14.85
CA CYS A 137 7.76 3.10 -13.41
C CYS A 137 6.96 4.38 -13.07
N TYR A 138 6.69 4.62 -11.79
CA TYR A 138 5.94 5.79 -11.33
C TYR A 138 6.55 7.11 -11.81
N ARG A 139 7.90 7.24 -11.81
CA ARG A 139 8.59 8.43 -12.34
C ARG A 139 8.50 8.61 -13.84
N CYS A 140 8.28 7.56 -14.60
CA CYS A 140 8.05 7.68 -16.03
C CYS A 140 6.71 8.37 -16.34
N VAL A 141 5.72 8.16 -15.48
CA VAL A 141 4.38 8.77 -15.58
C VAL A 141 4.35 10.13 -14.90
N PHE A 142 4.86 10.20 -13.66
CA PHE A 142 4.87 11.40 -12.82
C PHE A 142 6.32 11.84 -12.56
N LYS A 143 6.87 12.68 -13.45
CA LYS A 143 8.29 13.04 -13.44
C LYS A 143 8.76 13.68 -12.13
N ASN A 144 7.93 14.54 -11.55
CA ASN A 144 8.25 15.29 -10.34
C ASN A 144 7.07 15.25 -9.38
N PRO A 145 7.32 15.27 -8.07
CA PRO A 145 6.25 15.49 -7.11
C PRO A 145 5.57 16.85 -7.38
N PRO A 146 4.26 16.96 -7.17
CA PRO A 146 3.56 18.22 -7.31
C PRO A 146 4.15 19.25 -6.34
N PRO A 147 4.05 20.54 -6.65
CA PRO A 147 4.41 21.59 -5.70
C PRO A 147 3.73 21.38 -4.35
N LYS A 148 4.39 21.80 -3.27
CA LYS A 148 3.80 21.74 -1.93
C LYS A 148 2.44 22.47 -1.96
N ASP A 149 1.43 21.87 -1.36
CA ASP A 149 0.04 22.37 -1.29
C ASP A 149 -0.74 22.41 -2.62
N ALA A 150 -0.18 21.92 -3.73
CA ALA A 150 -0.91 21.85 -5.00
C ALA A 150 -1.99 20.77 -5.02
N VAL A 151 -1.86 19.73 -4.21
CA VAL A 151 -2.83 18.65 -4.06
C VAL A 151 -3.19 18.51 -2.58
N PRO A 152 -4.49 18.58 -2.23
CA PRO A 152 -4.90 18.42 -0.84
C PRO A 152 -4.54 17.02 -0.35
N THR A 153 -4.15 16.90 0.91
CA THR A 153 -3.95 15.61 1.57
C THR A 153 -5.27 14.84 1.70
N CYS A 154 -5.21 13.53 1.88
CA CYS A 154 -6.39 12.70 2.17
C CYS A 154 -7.19 13.23 3.37
N LYS A 155 -6.52 13.77 4.38
CA LYS A 155 -7.13 14.37 5.56
C LYS A 155 -7.91 15.67 5.23
N GLN A 156 -7.41 16.47 4.29
CA GLN A 156 -8.06 17.72 3.88
C GLN A 156 -9.19 17.48 2.87
N ALA A 157 -8.97 16.59 1.91
CA ALA A 157 -9.93 16.32 0.84
C ALA A 157 -11.04 15.36 1.25
N GLY A 158 -10.76 14.51 2.22
CA GLY A 158 -11.56 13.34 2.56
C GLY A 158 -11.35 12.18 1.59
N VAL A 159 -11.65 10.97 2.06
CA VAL A 159 -11.64 9.74 1.28
C VAL A 159 -12.85 8.92 1.73
N ILE A 160 -13.63 8.42 0.79
CA ILE A 160 -14.67 7.44 1.10
C ILE A 160 -14.00 6.09 1.32
N GLY A 161 -14.24 5.45 2.48
CA GLY A 161 -13.59 4.20 2.86
C GLY A 161 -13.77 3.08 1.84
N ALA A 162 -14.94 3.00 1.19
CA ALA A 162 -15.19 2.03 0.12
C ALA A 162 -14.23 2.17 -1.07
N MET A 163 -13.70 3.37 -1.35
CA MET A 163 -12.68 3.57 -2.38
C MET A 163 -11.37 2.88 -2.02
N GLY A 164 -11.01 2.90 -0.72
CA GLY A 164 -9.89 2.07 -0.20
C GLY A 164 -10.13 0.60 -0.48
N GLY A 165 -11.37 0.14 -0.33
CA GLY A 165 -11.81 -1.21 -0.66
C GLY A 165 -11.58 -1.59 -2.11
N VAL A 166 -12.10 -0.79 -3.03
CA VAL A 166 -11.98 -1.05 -4.48
C VAL A 166 -10.51 -1.09 -4.89
N ILE A 167 -9.75 -0.06 -4.58
CA ILE A 167 -8.36 0.06 -5.02
C ILE A 167 -7.45 -0.95 -4.30
N GLY A 168 -7.64 -1.17 -3.00
CA GLY A 168 -6.88 -2.16 -2.24
C GLY A 168 -7.11 -3.59 -2.70
N SER A 169 -8.34 -3.94 -3.07
CA SER A 169 -8.64 -5.26 -3.66
C SER A 169 -7.96 -5.44 -5.02
N LEU A 170 -7.91 -4.39 -5.84
CA LEU A 170 -7.17 -4.43 -7.11
C LEU A 170 -5.67 -4.57 -6.89
N GLN A 171 -5.08 -3.90 -5.89
CA GLN A 171 -3.66 -4.09 -5.53
C GLN A 171 -3.37 -5.52 -5.08
N ALA A 172 -4.24 -6.10 -4.25
CA ALA A 172 -4.13 -7.50 -3.84
C ALA A 172 -4.16 -8.43 -5.05
N MET A 173 -5.08 -8.18 -6.00
CA MET A 173 -5.19 -8.97 -7.21
C MET A 173 -3.91 -8.89 -8.07
N GLU A 174 -3.30 -7.72 -8.22
CA GLU A 174 -2.03 -7.56 -8.92
C GLU A 174 -0.90 -8.37 -8.26
N ALA A 175 -0.79 -8.29 -6.92
CA ALA A 175 0.19 -9.07 -6.17
C ALA A 175 -0.04 -10.57 -6.33
N ILE A 176 -1.28 -11.04 -6.19
CA ILE A 176 -1.61 -12.46 -6.34
C ILE A 176 -1.28 -12.95 -7.76
N LYS A 177 -1.72 -12.23 -8.82
CA LYS A 177 -1.40 -12.59 -10.20
C LYS A 177 0.09 -12.72 -10.43
N TYR A 178 0.87 -11.76 -9.91
CA TYR A 178 2.33 -11.79 -10.03
C TYR A 178 2.92 -13.02 -9.34
N LEU A 179 2.53 -13.29 -8.09
CA LEU A 179 3.08 -14.37 -7.26
C LEU A 179 2.77 -15.76 -7.83
N ILE A 180 1.59 -15.94 -8.42
CA ILE A 180 1.21 -17.25 -8.99
C ILE A 180 1.50 -17.35 -10.50
N GLY A 181 1.95 -16.27 -11.14
CA GLY A 181 2.28 -16.24 -12.58
C GLY A 181 1.06 -16.44 -13.50
N VAL A 182 -0.13 -15.95 -13.11
CA VAL A 182 -1.38 -16.14 -13.86
C VAL A 182 -2.10 -14.82 -14.10
N GLY A 183 -2.64 -14.64 -15.29
CA GLY A 183 -3.36 -13.44 -15.71
C GLY A 183 -2.43 -12.31 -16.16
N ASP A 184 -3.04 -11.24 -16.66
CA ASP A 184 -2.33 -10.06 -17.16
C ASP A 184 -2.23 -9.01 -16.06
N LEU A 185 -1.03 -8.46 -15.85
CA LEU A 185 -0.79 -7.35 -14.92
C LEU A 185 -1.11 -6.01 -15.59
N LEU A 186 -1.37 -5.00 -14.77
CA LEU A 186 -1.54 -3.61 -15.21
C LEU A 186 -0.19 -2.94 -15.55
N THR A 187 0.75 -3.71 -16.10
CA THR A 187 2.07 -3.21 -16.53
C THR A 187 1.90 -2.36 -17.77
N GLY A 188 2.36 -1.11 -17.72
CA GLY A 188 2.18 -0.16 -18.84
C GLY A 188 0.84 0.57 -18.84
N TYR A 189 -0.04 0.31 -17.89
CA TYR A 189 -1.34 0.96 -17.78
C TYR A 189 -1.44 1.76 -16.47
N LEU A 190 -2.11 2.89 -16.53
CA LEU A 190 -2.61 3.61 -15.35
C LEU A 190 -4.14 3.45 -15.33
N LEU A 191 -4.62 2.57 -14.46
CA LEU A 191 -6.05 2.43 -14.22
C LEU A 191 -6.53 3.63 -13.42
N THR A 192 -7.64 4.23 -13.83
CA THR A 192 -8.34 5.27 -13.09
C THR A 192 -9.79 4.85 -12.84
N PHE A 193 -10.26 5.08 -11.64
CA PHE A 193 -11.64 4.79 -11.22
C PHE A 193 -12.26 6.08 -10.66
N ASP A 194 -13.46 6.41 -11.13
CA ASP A 194 -14.25 7.57 -10.70
C ASP A 194 -15.65 7.04 -10.32
N ALA A 195 -16.01 7.08 -9.03
CA ALA A 195 -17.25 6.52 -8.50
C ALA A 195 -18.42 7.49 -8.58
#